data_264ac7374371ac4bdd1363256ec0ad60
#
_entry.id   264ac7374371ac4bdd1363256ec0ad60
#
_cell.length_a   1.000
_cell.length_b   1.000
_cell.length_c   1.000
_cell.angle_alpha   90.00
_cell.angle_beta   90.00
_cell.angle_gamma   90.00
#
_symmetry.space_group_name_H-M   'P 1'
#
loop_
_entity.id
_entity.type
_entity.pdbx_description
1 polymer ?
#
loop_
_entity_poly.entity_id
_entity_poly.type
_entity_poly.pdbx_seq_one_letter_code
_entity_poly.pdbx_strand_id
1 'polypeptide(L)'
;MKKEKERKNWRENLVTSLEVPGDLAMKETIITLTGRNHAVVCNYKSILRYQQEEIIVLGFRGKVAIRGKRLMIPKYTSEEMQIEGMISEIVME
;
A
#
# COMPACT_ATOMS: atom_id res chain seq x y z
N MET A 1 13.72 19.58 -14.19
CA MET A 1 13.72 20.48 -13.04
C MET A 1 12.33 20.86 -12.62
N LYS A 2 11.57 21.49 -13.51
CA LYS A 2 10.19 21.83 -13.18
C LYS A 2 9.38 20.58 -12.81
N LYS A 3 9.62 19.48 -13.51
CA LYS A 3 8.88 18.25 -13.21
C LYS A 3 9.16 17.73 -11.82
N GLU A 4 10.40 17.86 -11.37
CA GLU A 4 10.74 17.42 -10.04
C GLU A 4 10.10 18.28 -8.97
N LYS A 5 10.09 19.60 -9.20
CA LYS A 5 9.43 20.50 -8.28
C LYS A 5 7.93 20.20 -8.22
N GLU A 6 7.35 19.94 -9.36
CA GLU A 6 5.94 19.58 -9.40
C GLU A 6 5.66 18.31 -8.63
N ARG A 7 6.54 17.32 -8.74
CA ARG A 7 6.40 16.09 -7.99
C ARG A 7 6.47 16.34 -6.51
N LYS A 8 7.41 17.18 -6.08
CA LYS A 8 7.52 17.50 -4.67
C LYS A 8 6.27 18.19 -4.17
N ASN A 9 5.80 19.17 -4.93
CA ASN A 9 4.59 19.87 -4.54
C ASN A 9 3.39 18.94 -4.48
N TRP A 10 3.32 18.04 -5.42
CA TRP A 10 2.24 17.07 -5.44
C TRP A 10 2.27 16.20 -4.18
N ARG A 11 3.44 15.74 -3.80
CA ARG A 11 3.59 14.93 -2.59
C ARG A 11 3.21 15.70 -1.35
N GLU A 12 3.67 16.94 -1.27
CA GLU A 12 3.36 17.76 -0.12
C GLU A 12 1.87 18.03 -0.03
N ASN A 13 1.26 18.31 -1.16
CA ASN A 13 -0.18 18.51 -1.19
C ASN A 13 -0.92 17.25 -0.78
N LEU A 14 -0.44 16.11 -1.21
CA LEU A 14 -1.05 14.85 -0.86
C LEU A 14 -0.97 14.61 0.64
N VAL A 15 0.20 14.85 1.23
CA VAL A 15 0.39 14.68 2.66
C VAL A 15 -0.50 15.66 3.42
N THR A 16 -0.57 16.90 2.97
CA THR A 16 -1.41 17.89 3.59
C THR A 16 -2.87 17.48 3.52
N SER A 17 -3.29 16.94 2.39
CA SER A 17 -4.66 16.45 2.24
C SER A 17 -4.98 15.35 3.23
N LEU A 18 -4.01 14.49 3.49
CA LEU A 18 -4.21 13.41 4.44
C LEU A 18 -4.36 13.90 5.87
N GLU A 19 -3.83 15.07 6.15
CA GLU A 19 -3.94 15.65 7.48
C GLU A 19 -5.27 16.35 7.70
N VAL A 20 -5.99 16.67 6.64
CA VAL A 20 -7.27 17.35 6.74
C VAL A 20 -8.31 16.38 7.29
N PRO A 21 -9.20 16.85 8.19
CA PRO A 21 -10.22 15.95 8.74
C PRO A 21 -11.05 15.24 7.70
N GLY A 22 -11.22 15.85 6.54
CA GLY A 22 -11.95 15.20 5.46
C GLY A 22 -11.29 13.93 4.94
N ASP A 23 -10.04 13.73 5.25
CA ASP A 23 -9.31 12.56 4.78
C ASP A 23 -9.89 11.28 5.37
N LEU A 24 -10.65 11.37 6.44
CA LEU A 24 -11.28 10.19 7.01
C LEU A 24 -12.21 9.53 5.99
N ALA A 25 -12.79 10.32 5.12
CA ALA A 25 -13.63 9.77 4.07
C ALA A 25 -12.82 9.25 2.90
N MET A 26 -11.53 9.53 2.89
CA MET A 26 -10.66 9.16 1.79
C MET A 26 -9.56 8.23 2.24
N LYS A 27 -9.94 7.22 3.01
CA LYS A 27 -8.95 6.25 3.46
C LYS A 27 -8.56 5.35 2.32
N GLU A 28 -7.68 5.86 1.50
CA GLU A 28 -7.15 5.08 0.40
C GLU A 28 -6.05 4.17 0.91
N THR A 29 -6.03 2.97 0.40
CA THR A 29 -4.96 2.06 0.72
C THR A 29 -3.69 2.54 0.06
N ILE A 30 -2.63 2.68 0.85
CA ILE A 30 -1.35 3.17 0.36
C ILE A 30 -0.37 2.01 0.36
N ILE A 31 0.25 1.79 -0.77
CA ILE A 31 1.25 0.73 -0.91
C ILE A 31 2.57 1.37 -1.28
N THR A 32 3.56 1.18 -0.45
CA THR A 32 4.90 1.70 -0.67
C THR A 32 5.82 0.54 -0.96
N LEU A 33 6.42 0.53 -2.15
CA LEU A 33 7.36 -0.50 -2.54
C LEU A 33 8.79 -0.01 -2.36
N THR A 34 9.61 -0.87 -1.82
CA THR A 34 11.04 -0.63 -1.74
C THR A 34 11.71 -1.78 -2.48
N GLY A 35 12.21 -1.50 -3.68
CA GLY A 35 12.75 -2.53 -4.53
C GLY A 35 11.67 -3.53 -4.92
N ARG A 36 12.04 -4.79 -4.94
CA ARG A 36 11.10 -5.88 -5.25
C ARG A 36 10.83 -6.77 -4.05
N ASN A 37 11.43 -6.45 -2.93
CA ASN A 37 11.46 -7.36 -1.79
C ASN A 37 10.66 -6.90 -0.60
N HIS A 38 10.16 -5.68 -0.63
CA HIS A 38 9.56 -5.10 0.55
C HIS A 38 8.42 -4.17 0.16
N ALA A 39 7.28 -4.35 0.80
CA ALA A 39 6.14 -3.47 0.60
C ALA A 39 5.53 -3.15 1.96
N VAL A 40 5.03 -1.93 2.07
CA VAL A 40 4.28 -1.51 3.25
C VAL A 40 2.88 -1.15 2.77
N VAL A 41 1.87 -1.74 3.39
CA VAL A 41 0.47 -1.47 3.05
C VAL A 41 -0.18 -0.81 4.24
N CYS A 42 -0.75 0.36 3.99
CA CYS A 42 -1.43 1.13 5.02
C CYS A 42 -2.89 1.35 4.64
N ASN A 43 -3.74 1.57 5.64
CA ASN A 43 -5.15 1.90 5.46
C ASN A 43 -5.90 0.78 4.76
N TYR A 44 -5.96 -0.36 5.40
CA TYR A 44 -6.69 -1.50 4.87
C TYR A 44 -7.69 -1.99 5.92
N LYS A 45 -8.61 -2.84 5.50
CA LYS A 45 -9.59 -3.43 6.42
C LYS A 45 -9.17 -4.79 6.92
N SER A 46 -8.75 -5.65 6.03
CA SER A 46 -8.42 -7.01 6.40
C SER A 46 -7.61 -7.69 5.32
N ILE A 47 -7.10 -8.86 5.65
CA ILE A 47 -6.41 -9.71 4.71
C ILE A 47 -7.41 -10.77 4.27
N LEU A 48 -7.64 -10.87 2.97
CA LEU A 48 -8.58 -11.85 2.43
C LEU A 48 -7.90 -13.16 2.09
N ARG A 49 -6.61 -13.11 1.74
CA ARG A 49 -5.85 -14.30 1.38
C ARG A 49 -4.40 -14.09 1.73
N TYR A 50 -3.79 -15.10 2.29
CA TYR A 50 -2.36 -15.04 2.63
C TYR A 50 -1.73 -16.36 2.22
N GLN A 51 -1.02 -16.33 1.11
CA GLN A 51 -0.28 -17.47 0.60
C GLN A 51 1.09 -17.00 0.15
N GLN A 52 2.01 -17.92 -0.03
CA GLN A 52 3.37 -17.55 -0.42
C GLN A 52 3.42 -16.90 -1.80
N GLU A 53 2.44 -17.19 -2.64
CA GLU A 53 2.43 -16.64 -3.99
C GLU A 53 1.45 -15.49 -4.15
N GLU A 54 0.58 -15.29 -3.17
CA GLU A 54 -0.44 -14.25 -3.31
C GLU A 54 -0.94 -13.78 -1.96
N ILE A 55 -0.99 -12.48 -1.79
CA ILE A 55 -1.61 -11.86 -0.61
C ILE A 55 -2.67 -10.91 -1.14
N ILE A 56 -3.92 -11.09 -0.71
CA ILE A 56 -5.00 -10.22 -1.12
C ILE A 56 -5.45 -9.42 0.09
N VAL A 57 -5.44 -8.12 -0.05
CA VAL A 57 -5.78 -7.19 1.02
C VAL A 57 -7.05 -6.46 0.63
N LEU A 58 -7.99 -6.41 1.56
CA LEU A 58 -9.22 -5.65 1.36
C LEU A 58 -9.00 -4.23 1.86
N GLY A 59 -9.16 -3.26 0.98
CA GLY A 59 -9.11 -1.86 1.33
C GLY A 59 -10.51 -1.32 1.55
N PHE A 60 -10.61 0.00 1.67
CA PHE A 60 -11.90 0.65 1.88
C PHE A 60 -12.66 0.83 0.59
N ARG A 61 -11.99 0.75 -0.55
CA ARG A 61 -12.61 0.95 -1.84
C ARG A 61 -12.39 -0.19 -2.83
N GLY A 62 -11.74 -1.24 -2.41
CA GLY A 62 -11.48 -2.33 -3.32
C GLY A 62 -10.44 -3.25 -2.76
N LYS A 63 -9.93 -4.11 -3.59
CA LYS A 63 -8.96 -5.11 -3.18
C LYS A 63 -7.64 -4.87 -3.89
N VAL A 64 -6.57 -5.30 -3.25
CA VAL A 64 -5.24 -5.27 -3.83
C VAL A 64 -4.67 -6.67 -3.73
N ALA A 65 -4.22 -7.19 -4.85
CA ALA A 65 -3.55 -8.49 -4.87
C ALA A 65 -2.06 -8.26 -5.08
N ILE A 66 -1.26 -8.79 -4.18
CA ILE A 66 0.19 -8.73 -4.27
C ILE A 66 0.66 -10.14 -4.58
N ARG A 67 1.30 -10.30 -5.73
CA ARG A 67 1.71 -11.61 -6.20
C ARG A 67 3.21 -11.70 -6.34
N GLY A 68 3.73 -12.88 -6.07
CA GLY A 68 5.15 -13.10 -6.14
C GLY A 68 5.51 -14.47 -5.65
N LYS A 69 6.66 -14.56 -4.97
CA LYS A 69 7.17 -15.81 -4.45
C LYS A 69 7.66 -15.60 -3.04
N ARG A 70 7.41 -16.58 -2.19
CA ARG A 70 7.88 -16.58 -0.80
C ARG A 70 7.44 -15.33 -0.07
N LEU A 71 6.21 -14.91 -0.34
CA LEU A 71 5.67 -13.74 0.31
C LEU A 71 5.37 -14.05 1.77
N MET A 72 5.67 -13.11 2.64
CA MET A 72 5.38 -13.25 4.05
C MET A 72 5.04 -11.88 4.63
N ILE A 73 4.38 -11.89 5.76
CA ILE A 73 3.99 -10.67 6.47
C ILE A 73 4.69 -10.68 7.83
N PRO A 74 5.90 -10.14 7.91
CA PRO A 74 6.63 -10.17 9.19
C PRO A 74 6.06 -9.21 10.22
N LYS A 75 5.28 -8.23 9.80
CA LYS A 75 4.70 -7.28 10.73
C LYS A 75 3.29 -6.94 10.27
N TYR A 76 2.36 -6.99 11.22
CA TYR A 76 0.97 -6.76 10.93
C TYR A 76 0.30 -6.06 12.10
N THR A 77 -0.23 -4.88 11.85
CA THR A 77 -1.03 -4.16 12.84
C THR A 77 -2.36 -3.82 12.20
N SER A 78 -3.25 -3.20 12.96
CA SER A 78 -4.56 -2.82 12.44
C SER A 78 -4.48 -1.74 11.36
N GLU A 79 -3.35 -1.06 11.25
CA GLU A 79 -3.23 0.06 10.34
C GLU A 79 -2.16 -0.13 9.28
N GLU A 80 -1.20 -1.00 9.53
CA GLU A 80 -0.04 -1.14 8.66
C GLU A 80 0.41 -2.58 8.63
N MET A 81 0.78 -3.07 7.47
CA MET A 81 1.43 -4.36 7.36
C MET A 81 2.65 -4.24 6.50
N GLN A 82 3.66 -5.04 6.82
CA GLN A 82 4.85 -5.14 6.01
C GLN A 82 4.84 -6.48 5.30
N ILE A 83 5.16 -6.46 4.03
CA ILE A 83 5.21 -7.66 3.21
C ILE A 83 6.61 -7.81 2.69
N GLU A 84 7.18 -8.99 2.84
CA GLU A 84 8.50 -9.32 2.34
C GLU A 84 8.41 -10.53 1.43
N GLY A 85 9.37 -10.63 0.54
CA GLY A 85 9.42 -11.71 -0.43
C GLY A 85 9.72 -11.15 -1.80
N MET A 86 9.62 -11.99 -2.81
CA MET A 86 9.87 -11.55 -4.16
C MET A 86 8.55 -11.12 -4.79
N ILE A 87 8.35 -9.82 -4.89
CA ILE A 87 7.11 -9.26 -5.40
C ILE A 87 7.22 -9.11 -6.92
N SER A 88 6.30 -9.70 -7.65
CA SER A 88 6.32 -9.63 -9.10
C SER A 88 5.24 -8.72 -9.67
N GLU A 89 4.10 -8.60 -8.99
CA GLU A 89 3.08 -7.69 -9.48
C GLU A 89 2.13 -7.29 -8.37
N ILE A 90 1.50 -6.14 -8.57
CA ILE A 90 0.46 -5.65 -7.68
C ILE A 90 -0.72 -5.28 -8.55
N VAL A 91 -1.87 -5.86 -8.24
CA VAL A 91 -3.07 -5.68 -9.03
C VAL A 91 -4.15 -5.03 -8.19
N MET A 92 -4.66 -3.92 -8.68
CA MET A 92 -5.77 -3.22 -8.03
C MET A 92 -7.07 -3.76 -8.60
N GLU A 93 -7.96 -4.16 -7.71
CA GLU A 93 -9.24 -4.74 -8.12
C GLU A 93 -10.43 -3.98 -7.57
#